data_ea4370841969840d3c9fb429e51b0fbb
#
_entry.id   ea4370841969840d3c9fb429e51b0fbb
#
_cell.length_a   1.000
_cell.length_b   1.000
_cell.length_c   1.000
_cell.angle_alpha   90.00
_cell.angle_beta   90.00
_cell.angle_gamma   90.00
#
_symmetry.space_group_name_H-M   'P 1'
#
loop_
_entity.id
_entity.type
_entity.pdbx_description
1 polymer ?
#
loop_
_entity_poly.entity_id
_entity_poly.type
_entity_poly.pdbx_seq_one_letter_code
_entity_poly.pdbx_strand_id
1 'polypeptide(L)'
;MEHQPIRTVSVWGGIAIGIGGMVGGGIFAVLGEAVSLAHGATFVAFFLAGLVAILTAYSYAKLSVAIPNRGGTVIFVDRAFQKNLLSGSVNLMLWLSYLVTISLYATAFASYGATFFKEPAPFWLEHTLITVAILLPMLINLVSASFVSKSETIFVFIKVTLLLLIIASGLFFVDTERLSPAHWEAPMAIVTAGMIIFVAYEGFELIANAAEDIIEPKKNLPRAFYGSVLFVVFLYVMISVVTVGVVSEDKLMEAKDYALAIAAEPALGHVGFTLVAVAALLSTFSAINATIYGNARLGYKLAQNGRLPRSLAKEKRHIPGVGVIVTSLLSILLANSISLTEIAIIGSAGFLLIFFIVNIAAFKMREFIHANATIVLTAIILSAAALVTLLYHTYRTDPRAVVVFICFIVISIVFELLYGRLVRGQFFEREY
;
A
#
# COMPACT_ATOMS: atom_id res chain seq x y z
N MET A 1 35.70 17.15 -1.89
CA MET A 1 34.77 17.14 -3.03
C MET A 1 33.65 16.17 -2.69
N GLU A 2 32.49 16.70 -2.31
CA GLU A 2 31.28 15.86 -2.11
C GLU A 2 30.98 15.21 -3.44
N HIS A 3 30.98 13.90 -3.49
CA HIS A 3 30.49 13.14 -4.63
C HIS A 3 28.99 13.46 -4.77
N GLN A 4 28.63 14.34 -5.70
CA GLN A 4 27.23 14.50 -6.08
C GLN A 4 26.74 13.14 -6.62
N PRO A 5 25.67 12.57 -6.06
CA PRO A 5 25.14 11.31 -6.53
C PRO A 5 24.80 11.42 -8.02
N ILE A 6 25.23 10.45 -8.82
CA ILE A 6 24.88 10.37 -10.24
C ILE A 6 23.39 10.07 -10.33
N ARG A 7 22.60 11.06 -10.75
CA ARG A 7 21.16 10.96 -10.90
C ARG A 7 20.83 10.26 -12.22
N THR A 8 20.14 9.13 -12.15
CA THR A 8 19.88 8.25 -13.30
C THR A 8 18.40 8.05 -13.60
N VAL A 9 17.51 8.36 -12.65
CA VAL A 9 16.08 8.09 -12.77
C VAL A 9 15.38 9.27 -13.44
N SER A 10 14.76 9.03 -14.59
CA SER A 10 13.95 10.01 -15.32
C SER A 10 12.60 10.26 -14.62
N VAL A 11 11.84 11.28 -15.07
CA VAL A 11 10.46 11.49 -14.59
C VAL A 11 9.57 10.28 -14.83
N TRP A 12 9.71 9.60 -15.96
CA TRP A 12 8.95 8.38 -16.26
C TRP A 12 9.34 7.21 -15.36
N GLY A 13 10.62 7.10 -15.00
CA GLY A 13 11.09 6.14 -13.99
C GLY A 13 10.47 6.41 -12.62
N GLY A 14 10.40 7.69 -12.22
CA GLY A 14 9.72 8.09 -10.99
C GLY A 14 8.21 7.78 -11.00
N ILE A 15 7.53 8.06 -12.12
CA ILE A 15 6.11 7.70 -12.31
C ILE A 15 5.93 6.17 -12.25
N ALA A 16 6.80 5.41 -12.89
CA ALA A 16 6.74 3.94 -12.88
C ALA A 16 6.94 3.36 -11.47
N ILE A 17 7.82 3.94 -10.64
CA ILE A 17 7.99 3.56 -9.24
C ILE A 17 6.67 3.76 -8.47
N GLY A 18 6.03 4.92 -8.61
CA GLY A 18 4.76 5.21 -7.94
C GLY A 18 3.62 4.32 -8.41
N ILE A 19 3.46 4.14 -9.73
CA ILE A 19 2.45 3.23 -10.29
C ILE A 19 2.73 1.80 -9.86
N GLY A 20 3.98 1.36 -9.90
CA GLY A 20 4.40 0.02 -9.51
C GLY A 20 4.06 -0.31 -8.06
N GLY A 21 4.28 0.65 -7.16
CA GLY A 21 3.91 0.54 -5.75
C GLY A 21 2.41 0.43 -5.56
N MET A 22 1.64 1.39 -6.10
CA MET A 22 0.18 1.42 -5.93
C MET A 22 -0.54 0.29 -6.67
N VAL A 23 -0.24 0.07 -7.96
CA VAL A 23 -0.83 -1.02 -8.76
C VAL A 23 -0.12 -2.35 -8.44
N GLY A 24 -0.10 -2.70 -7.16
CA GLY A 24 0.38 -3.98 -6.64
C GLY A 24 -0.74 -5.02 -6.57
N GLY A 25 -0.87 -5.63 -5.39
CA GLY A 25 -2.00 -6.51 -5.06
C GLY A 25 -3.25 -5.77 -4.59
N GLY A 26 -3.14 -4.47 -4.24
CA GLY A 26 -4.19 -3.73 -3.55
C GLY A 26 -5.52 -3.72 -4.29
N ILE A 27 -5.56 -3.30 -5.55
CA ILE A 27 -6.82 -3.26 -6.31
C ILE A 27 -7.48 -4.64 -6.46
N PHE A 28 -6.68 -5.68 -6.61
CA PHE A 28 -7.18 -7.05 -6.69
C PHE A 28 -7.73 -7.53 -5.34
N ALA A 29 -7.14 -7.09 -4.24
CA ALA A 29 -7.54 -7.49 -2.89
C ALA A 29 -8.83 -6.80 -2.39
N VAL A 30 -8.98 -5.48 -2.68
CA VAL A 30 -9.99 -4.68 -1.98
C VAL A 30 -11.16 -4.24 -2.84
N LEU A 31 -11.18 -4.53 -4.15
CA LEU A 31 -12.26 -4.11 -5.04
C LEU A 31 -13.61 -4.69 -4.60
N GLY A 32 -13.67 -5.98 -4.29
CA GLY A 32 -14.89 -6.62 -3.84
C GLY A 32 -15.36 -6.10 -2.48
N GLU A 33 -14.43 -5.76 -1.58
CA GLU A 33 -14.77 -5.10 -0.32
C GLU A 33 -15.43 -3.74 -0.55
N ALA A 34 -14.90 -2.95 -1.50
CA ALA A 34 -15.52 -1.67 -1.87
C ALA A 34 -16.92 -1.85 -2.45
N VAL A 35 -17.10 -2.86 -3.31
CA VAL A 35 -18.43 -3.18 -3.90
C VAL A 35 -19.40 -3.56 -2.80
N SER A 36 -19.03 -4.40 -1.85
CA SER A 36 -19.91 -4.86 -0.77
C SER A 36 -20.40 -3.76 0.16
N LEU A 37 -19.70 -2.63 0.22
CA LEU A 37 -20.03 -1.51 1.10
C LEU A 37 -20.62 -0.30 0.38
N ALA A 38 -20.25 -0.07 -0.88
CA ALA A 38 -20.64 1.12 -1.62
C ALA A 38 -21.58 0.83 -2.80
N HIS A 39 -21.75 -0.46 -3.18
CA HIS A 39 -22.61 -0.92 -4.25
C HIS A 39 -22.39 -0.12 -5.56
N GLY A 40 -23.41 0.48 -6.14
CA GLY A 40 -23.30 1.32 -7.33
C GLY A 40 -22.36 2.51 -7.22
N ALA A 41 -22.06 2.97 -5.99
CA ALA A 41 -21.16 4.09 -5.71
C ALA A 41 -19.69 3.69 -5.49
N THR A 42 -19.29 2.47 -5.80
CA THR A 42 -17.91 1.99 -5.62
C THR A 42 -16.87 2.92 -6.26
N PHE A 43 -17.15 3.47 -7.44
CA PHE A 43 -16.26 4.43 -8.11
C PHE A 43 -16.10 5.73 -7.31
N VAL A 44 -17.12 6.16 -6.58
CA VAL A 44 -17.04 7.33 -5.68
C VAL A 44 -16.15 7.01 -4.49
N ALA A 45 -16.24 5.80 -3.93
CA ALA A 45 -15.37 5.35 -2.84
C ALA A 45 -13.88 5.39 -3.26
N PHE A 46 -13.53 4.87 -4.45
CA PHE A 46 -12.18 4.97 -4.99
C PHE A 46 -11.74 6.41 -5.24
N PHE A 47 -12.62 7.26 -5.74
CA PHE A 47 -12.31 8.68 -5.94
C PHE A 47 -12.02 9.39 -4.62
N LEU A 48 -12.82 9.16 -3.57
CA LEU A 48 -12.62 9.74 -2.23
C LEU A 48 -11.29 9.30 -1.60
N ALA A 49 -10.97 8.02 -1.68
CA ALA A 49 -9.65 7.50 -1.24
C ALA A 49 -8.50 8.15 -2.03
N GLY A 50 -8.67 8.27 -3.36
CA GLY A 50 -7.73 8.94 -4.24
C GLY A 50 -7.51 10.41 -3.90
N LEU A 51 -8.55 11.12 -3.46
CA LEU A 51 -8.43 12.52 -3.03
C LEU A 51 -7.52 12.67 -1.81
N VAL A 52 -7.63 11.79 -0.83
CA VAL A 52 -6.74 11.75 0.34
C VAL A 52 -5.30 11.46 -0.10
N ALA A 53 -5.12 10.50 -1.04
CA ALA A 53 -3.81 10.15 -1.58
C ALA A 53 -3.15 11.32 -2.35
N ILE A 54 -3.90 12.03 -3.21
CA ILE A 54 -3.38 13.20 -3.98
C ILE A 54 -2.91 14.32 -3.04
N LEU A 55 -3.69 14.64 -2.02
CA LEU A 55 -3.32 15.68 -1.05
C LEU A 55 -2.11 15.28 -0.21
N THR A 56 -2.00 14.00 0.15
CA THR A 56 -0.81 13.48 0.83
C THR A 56 0.41 13.46 -0.10
N ALA A 57 0.22 13.12 -1.38
CA ALA A 57 1.28 13.17 -2.38
C ALA A 57 1.86 14.59 -2.56
N TYR A 58 1.06 15.64 -2.34
CA TYR A 58 1.57 17.01 -2.29
C TYR A 58 2.60 17.20 -1.17
N SER A 59 2.29 16.74 0.03
CA SER A 59 3.21 16.81 1.18
C SER A 59 4.51 16.03 0.90
N TYR A 60 4.39 14.81 0.37
CA TYR A 60 5.54 13.98 -0.02
C TYR A 60 6.38 14.62 -1.10
N ALA A 61 5.77 15.22 -2.13
CA ALA A 61 6.49 15.90 -3.20
C ALA A 61 7.32 17.08 -2.67
N LYS A 62 6.73 17.90 -1.80
CA LYS A 62 7.41 19.05 -1.17
C LYS A 62 8.55 18.61 -0.26
N LEU A 63 8.31 17.61 0.59
CA LEU A 63 9.32 17.05 1.48
C LEU A 63 10.47 16.42 0.68
N SER A 64 10.18 15.64 -0.35
CA SER A 64 11.20 14.97 -1.18
C SER A 64 12.07 15.96 -1.96
N VAL A 65 11.50 17.07 -2.42
CA VAL A 65 12.26 18.14 -3.10
C VAL A 65 13.21 18.85 -2.15
N ALA A 66 12.76 19.14 -0.92
CA ALA A 66 13.54 19.88 0.07
C ALA A 66 14.57 18.99 0.80
N ILE A 67 14.27 17.68 0.93
CA ILE A 67 15.05 16.70 1.67
C ILE A 67 15.22 15.45 0.79
N PRO A 68 15.93 15.55 -0.35
CA PRO A 68 16.18 14.37 -1.16
C PRO A 68 17.05 13.37 -0.39
N ASN A 69 16.56 12.15 -0.23
CA ASN A 69 17.21 11.08 0.51
C ASN A 69 16.66 9.70 0.11
N ARG A 70 17.34 8.63 0.52
CA ARG A 70 16.89 7.24 0.30
C ARG A 70 16.10 6.64 1.45
N GLY A 71 15.75 7.44 2.45
CA GLY A 71 15.01 7.00 3.63
C GLY A 71 13.55 7.41 3.63
N GLY A 72 13.14 8.27 2.67
CA GLY A 72 11.75 8.67 2.46
C GLY A 72 11.06 9.11 3.75
N THR A 73 9.92 8.49 4.02
CA THR A 73 9.04 8.74 5.18
C THR A 73 9.80 8.79 6.50
N VAL A 74 10.75 7.85 6.74
CA VAL A 74 11.52 7.78 8.00
C VAL A 74 12.28 9.08 8.25
N ILE A 75 12.95 9.59 7.23
CA ILE A 75 13.75 10.82 7.35
C ILE A 75 12.86 12.06 7.52
N PHE A 76 11.69 12.09 6.85
CA PHE A 76 10.75 13.20 6.99
C PHE A 76 10.23 13.31 8.41
N VAL A 77 9.82 12.18 9.00
CA VAL A 77 9.31 12.11 10.37
C VAL A 77 10.43 12.44 11.37
N ASP A 78 11.63 11.86 11.20
CA ASP A 78 12.78 12.15 12.07
C ASP A 78 13.18 13.61 12.06
N ARG A 79 13.13 14.26 10.89
CA ARG A 79 13.51 15.66 10.76
C ARG A 79 12.45 16.62 11.32
N ALA A 80 11.18 16.29 11.17
CA ALA A 80 10.09 17.12 11.66
C ALA A 80 9.91 17.06 13.18
N PHE A 81 10.05 15.88 13.77
CA PHE A 81 9.75 15.62 15.18
C PHE A 81 11.01 15.41 16.02
N GLN A 82 12.19 15.53 15.42
CA GLN A 82 13.43 15.08 16.01
C GLN A 82 13.45 13.55 16.20
N LYS A 83 14.59 12.98 16.58
CA LYS A 83 14.67 11.53 16.80
C LYS A 83 14.19 11.18 18.21
N ASN A 84 12.90 11.20 18.45
CA ASN A 84 12.24 10.95 19.74
C ASN A 84 11.31 9.74 19.71
N LEU A 85 10.56 9.51 20.80
CA LEU A 85 9.60 8.42 20.92
C LEU A 85 8.57 8.41 19.79
N LEU A 86 7.99 9.58 19.44
CA LEU A 86 7.00 9.68 18.37
C LEU A 86 7.60 9.21 17.03
N SER A 87 8.75 9.77 16.64
CA SER A 87 9.37 9.40 15.37
C SER A 87 9.81 7.93 15.33
N GLY A 88 10.28 7.39 16.47
CA GLY A 88 10.63 5.98 16.58
C GLY A 88 9.42 5.06 16.42
N SER A 89 8.33 5.36 17.12
CA SER A 89 7.09 4.58 17.03
C SER A 89 6.47 4.61 15.64
N VAL A 90 6.44 5.79 14.98
CA VAL A 90 5.93 5.92 13.61
C VAL A 90 6.77 5.16 12.60
N ASN A 91 8.10 5.19 12.73
CA ASN A 91 8.99 4.45 11.86
C ASN A 91 8.88 2.93 12.05
N LEU A 92 8.63 2.48 13.28
CA LEU A 92 8.33 1.07 13.54
C LEU A 92 6.95 0.69 12.99
N MET A 93 5.93 1.55 13.15
CA MET A 93 4.62 1.34 12.53
C MET A 93 4.71 1.19 11.02
N LEU A 94 5.52 2.02 10.35
CA LEU A 94 5.74 1.89 8.90
C LEU A 94 6.30 0.50 8.55
N TRP A 95 7.30 0.02 9.30
CA TRP A 95 7.86 -1.31 9.09
C TRP A 95 6.82 -2.42 9.31
N LEU A 96 5.98 -2.30 10.34
CA LEU A 96 4.89 -3.22 10.61
C LEU A 96 3.78 -3.13 9.55
N SER A 97 3.44 -1.94 9.05
CA SER A 97 2.43 -1.75 8.00
C SER A 97 2.80 -2.47 6.71
N TYR A 98 4.07 -2.52 6.34
CA TYR A 98 4.51 -3.33 5.19
C TYR A 98 4.35 -4.85 5.42
N LEU A 99 4.38 -5.35 6.66
CA LEU A 99 4.02 -6.75 6.94
C LEU A 99 2.55 -7.01 6.62
N VAL A 100 1.68 -6.05 6.98
CA VAL A 100 0.24 -6.12 6.68
C VAL A 100 0.01 -6.07 5.17
N THR A 101 0.72 -5.22 4.44
CA THR A 101 0.65 -5.13 2.97
C THR A 101 1.06 -6.45 2.29
N ILE A 102 2.15 -7.08 2.75
CA ILE A 102 2.55 -8.40 2.24
C ILE A 102 1.45 -9.43 2.50
N SER A 103 0.85 -9.41 3.70
CA SER A 103 -0.23 -10.31 4.08
C SER A 103 -1.46 -10.10 3.20
N LEU A 104 -1.86 -8.84 2.94
CA LEU A 104 -2.95 -8.48 2.03
C LEU A 104 -2.75 -9.08 0.64
N TYR A 105 -1.56 -8.91 0.09
CA TYR A 105 -1.25 -9.41 -1.25
C TYR A 105 -1.21 -10.93 -1.31
N ALA A 106 -0.74 -11.58 -0.24
CA ALA A 106 -0.68 -13.05 -0.17
C ALA A 106 -2.07 -13.67 -0.05
N THR A 107 -2.97 -13.05 0.72
CA THR A 107 -4.37 -13.50 0.80
C THR A 107 -5.08 -13.29 -0.53
N ALA A 108 -4.91 -12.14 -1.18
CA ALA A 108 -5.44 -11.92 -2.53
C ALA A 108 -4.87 -12.94 -3.54
N PHE A 109 -3.57 -13.25 -3.49
CA PHE A 109 -2.97 -14.31 -4.30
C PHE A 109 -3.69 -15.64 -4.10
N ALA A 110 -3.96 -16.02 -2.85
CA ALA A 110 -4.64 -17.27 -2.54
C ALA A 110 -6.08 -17.29 -3.04
N SER A 111 -6.85 -16.20 -2.89
CA SER A 111 -8.23 -16.09 -3.36
C SER A 111 -8.32 -16.27 -4.89
N TYR A 112 -7.48 -15.56 -5.66
CA TYR A 112 -7.42 -15.76 -7.12
C TYR A 112 -6.84 -17.12 -7.51
N GLY A 113 -5.84 -17.63 -6.77
CA GLY A 113 -5.25 -18.95 -7.00
C GLY A 113 -6.24 -20.08 -6.76
N ALA A 114 -7.10 -19.96 -5.76
CA ALA A 114 -8.11 -20.97 -5.44
C ALA A 114 -9.12 -21.18 -6.59
N THR A 115 -9.37 -20.15 -7.41
CA THR A 115 -10.30 -20.25 -8.57
C THR A 115 -9.86 -21.26 -9.64
N PHE A 116 -8.60 -21.69 -9.64
CA PHE A 116 -8.09 -22.73 -10.56
C PHE A 116 -8.33 -24.15 -10.06
N PHE A 117 -8.86 -24.31 -8.86
CA PHE A 117 -9.16 -25.62 -8.27
C PHE A 117 -10.67 -25.87 -8.24
N LYS A 118 -11.07 -27.15 -8.11
CA LYS A 118 -12.49 -27.52 -8.04
C LYS A 118 -13.10 -27.06 -6.73
N GLU A 119 -14.29 -26.49 -6.78
CA GLU A 119 -15.06 -26.15 -5.62
C GLU A 119 -15.82 -27.38 -5.04
N PRO A 120 -16.00 -27.45 -3.68
CA PRO A 120 -15.43 -26.54 -2.71
C PRO A 120 -13.93 -26.75 -2.51
N ALA A 121 -13.13 -25.67 -2.50
CA ALA A 121 -11.70 -25.74 -2.25
C ALA A 121 -11.44 -26.26 -0.82
N PRO A 122 -10.50 -27.21 -0.64
CA PRO A 122 -10.15 -27.68 0.71
C PRO A 122 -9.61 -26.54 1.55
N PHE A 123 -9.97 -26.50 2.85
CA PHE A 123 -9.52 -25.47 3.80
C PHE A 123 -7.99 -25.25 3.82
N TRP A 124 -7.21 -26.32 3.70
CA TRP A 124 -5.74 -26.22 3.68
C TRP A 124 -5.18 -25.55 2.41
N LEU A 125 -5.94 -25.50 1.32
CA LEU A 125 -5.47 -24.96 0.03
C LEU A 125 -5.16 -23.47 0.14
N GLU A 126 -6.07 -22.68 0.71
CA GLU A 126 -5.88 -21.24 0.89
C GLU A 126 -4.64 -20.94 1.72
N HIS A 127 -4.50 -21.56 2.89
CA HIS A 127 -3.33 -21.40 3.76
C HIS A 127 -2.03 -21.83 3.09
N THR A 128 -2.07 -22.86 2.23
CA THR A 128 -0.92 -23.29 1.43
C THR A 128 -0.56 -22.25 0.38
N LEU A 129 -1.54 -21.73 -0.34
CA LEU A 129 -1.32 -20.69 -1.36
C LEU A 129 -0.77 -19.40 -0.75
N ILE A 130 -1.32 -18.94 0.38
CA ILE A 130 -0.81 -17.80 1.16
C ILE A 130 0.67 -18.03 1.52
N THR A 131 0.97 -19.18 2.08
CA THR A 131 2.33 -19.50 2.54
C THR A 131 3.30 -19.56 1.36
N VAL A 132 2.95 -20.22 0.27
CA VAL A 132 3.78 -20.32 -0.94
C VAL A 132 3.99 -18.94 -1.58
N ALA A 133 2.94 -18.10 -1.63
CA ALA A 133 3.01 -16.73 -2.17
C ALA A 133 4.05 -15.85 -1.45
N ILE A 134 4.36 -16.13 -0.19
CA ILE A 134 5.38 -15.40 0.57
C ILE A 134 6.73 -16.15 0.56
N LEU A 135 6.74 -17.48 0.69
CA LEU A 135 7.98 -18.26 0.75
C LEU A 135 8.79 -18.18 -0.54
N LEU A 136 8.14 -18.25 -1.71
CA LEU A 136 8.86 -18.17 -2.98
C LEU A 136 9.57 -16.83 -3.18
N PRO A 137 8.91 -15.65 -3.00
CA PRO A 137 9.59 -14.38 -3.03
C PRO A 137 10.65 -14.23 -1.94
N MET A 138 10.45 -14.78 -0.73
CA MET A 138 11.49 -14.80 0.30
C MET A 138 12.76 -15.46 -0.20
N LEU A 139 12.65 -16.65 -0.80
CA LEU A 139 13.79 -17.38 -1.36
C LEU A 139 14.48 -16.59 -2.49
N ILE A 140 13.71 -15.97 -3.39
CA ILE A 140 14.23 -15.10 -4.44
C ILE A 140 15.03 -13.94 -3.85
N ASN A 141 14.50 -13.27 -2.84
CA ASN A 141 15.15 -12.15 -2.17
C ASN A 141 16.45 -12.55 -1.45
N LEU A 142 16.54 -13.79 -0.93
CA LEU A 142 17.75 -14.31 -0.31
C LEU A 142 18.86 -14.63 -1.32
N VAL A 143 18.50 -14.90 -2.58
CA VAL A 143 19.46 -15.27 -3.65
C VAL A 143 19.93 -14.06 -4.43
N SER A 144 19.02 -13.14 -4.84
CA SER A 144 19.37 -12.06 -5.78
C SER A 144 18.50 -10.82 -5.65
N ALA A 145 19.06 -9.76 -5.08
CA ALA A 145 18.45 -8.44 -5.05
C ALA A 145 18.29 -7.81 -6.45
N SER A 146 19.16 -8.16 -7.41
CA SER A 146 19.12 -7.58 -8.76
C SER A 146 17.99 -8.14 -9.61
N PHE A 147 17.55 -9.37 -9.35
CA PHE A 147 16.41 -9.99 -10.06
C PHE A 147 15.12 -9.24 -9.71
N VAL A 148 14.93 -8.89 -8.43
CA VAL A 148 13.75 -8.15 -7.94
C VAL A 148 13.59 -6.84 -8.70
N SER A 149 14.63 -6.02 -8.73
CA SER A 149 14.57 -4.69 -9.36
C SER A 149 14.36 -4.71 -10.88
N LYS A 150 14.93 -5.69 -11.60
CA LYS A 150 14.80 -5.77 -13.06
C LYS A 150 13.46 -6.30 -13.53
N SER A 151 12.88 -7.25 -12.78
CA SER A 151 11.60 -7.87 -13.14
C SER A 151 10.41 -6.93 -12.88
N GLU A 152 10.51 -6.03 -11.91
CA GLU A 152 9.39 -5.17 -11.50
C GLU A 152 8.87 -4.28 -12.62
N THR A 153 9.75 -3.65 -13.41
CA THR A 153 9.34 -2.78 -14.52
C THR A 153 8.50 -3.54 -15.56
N ILE A 154 8.87 -4.79 -15.85
CA ILE A 154 8.12 -5.64 -16.80
C ILE A 154 6.76 -6.00 -16.20
N PHE A 155 6.71 -6.39 -14.94
CA PHE A 155 5.45 -6.68 -14.26
C PHE A 155 4.52 -5.46 -14.19
N VAL A 156 5.05 -4.27 -13.89
CA VAL A 156 4.27 -3.02 -13.90
C VAL A 156 3.64 -2.78 -15.26
N PHE A 157 4.40 -2.95 -16.34
CA PHE A 157 3.87 -2.78 -17.69
C PHE A 157 2.76 -3.80 -18.00
N ILE A 158 2.98 -5.08 -17.69
CA ILE A 158 2.00 -6.15 -17.94
C ILE A 158 0.70 -5.87 -17.17
N LYS A 159 0.78 -5.63 -15.85
CA LYS A 159 -0.41 -5.42 -15.01
C LYS A 159 -1.21 -4.18 -15.42
N VAL A 160 -0.55 -3.06 -15.72
CA VAL A 160 -1.23 -1.84 -16.20
C VAL A 160 -1.89 -2.09 -17.54
N THR A 161 -1.22 -2.75 -18.47
CA THR A 161 -1.78 -3.09 -19.79
C THR A 161 -3.01 -3.98 -19.65
N LEU A 162 -2.99 -4.98 -18.78
CA LEU A 162 -4.13 -5.86 -18.53
C LEU A 162 -5.30 -5.12 -17.90
N LEU A 163 -5.07 -4.23 -16.93
CA LEU A 163 -6.13 -3.41 -16.35
C LEU A 163 -6.75 -2.45 -17.36
N LEU A 164 -5.94 -1.83 -18.23
CA LEU A 164 -6.44 -1.00 -19.32
C LEU A 164 -7.23 -1.81 -20.36
N LEU A 165 -6.83 -3.04 -20.63
CA LEU A 165 -7.57 -3.94 -21.51
C LEU A 165 -8.96 -4.28 -20.93
N ILE A 166 -9.05 -4.54 -19.62
CA ILE A 166 -10.32 -4.80 -18.92
C ILE A 166 -11.22 -3.57 -19.04
N ILE A 167 -10.67 -2.37 -18.79
CA ILE A 167 -11.43 -1.13 -18.93
C ILE A 167 -11.93 -0.98 -20.38
N ALA A 168 -11.03 -1.07 -21.36
CA ALA A 168 -11.37 -0.85 -22.77
C ALA A 168 -12.41 -1.85 -23.29
N SER A 169 -12.30 -3.12 -22.92
CA SER A 169 -13.26 -4.16 -23.33
C SER A 169 -14.58 -4.07 -22.56
N GLY A 170 -14.52 -3.79 -21.25
CA GLY A 170 -15.71 -3.77 -20.39
C GLY A 170 -16.59 -2.53 -20.60
N LEU A 171 -16.05 -1.39 -21.00
CA LEU A 171 -16.79 -0.14 -21.18
C LEU A 171 -17.98 -0.27 -22.15
N PHE A 172 -17.90 -1.16 -23.14
CA PHE A 172 -18.98 -1.41 -24.09
C PHE A 172 -20.17 -2.18 -23.49
N PHE A 173 -19.99 -2.78 -22.34
CA PHE A 173 -20.98 -3.61 -21.65
C PHE A 173 -21.50 -2.98 -20.36
N VAL A 174 -21.11 -1.74 -20.06
CA VAL A 174 -21.52 -1.02 -18.86
C VAL A 174 -23.00 -0.68 -18.93
N ASP A 175 -23.77 -1.19 -17.98
CA ASP A 175 -25.11 -0.77 -17.68
C ASP A 175 -25.07 0.42 -16.71
N THR A 176 -25.39 1.60 -17.23
CA THR A 176 -25.32 2.86 -16.46
C THR A 176 -26.40 2.93 -15.36
N GLU A 177 -27.45 2.16 -15.43
CA GLU A 177 -28.49 2.09 -14.39
C GLU A 177 -27.90 1.59 -13.06
N ARG A 178 -27.02 0.59 -13.12
CA ARG A 178 -26.31 0.05 -11.94
C ARG A 178 -25.43 1.06 -11.22
N LEU A 179 -24.98 2.09 -11.94
CA LEU A 179 -24.16 3.17 -11.40
C LEU A 179 -25.00 4.35 -10.89
N SER A 180 -26.33 4.28 -11.08
CA SER A 180 -27.25 5.35 -10.70
C SER A 180 -27.37 5.49 -9.18
N PRO A 181 -27.71 6.68 -8.67
CA PRO A 181 -27.90 6.91 -7.22
C PRO A 181 -28.95 5.99 -6.56
N ALA A 182 -29.83 5.35 -7.34
CA ALA A 182 -30.80 4.39 -6.82
C ALA A 182 -30.16 3.10 -6.27
N HIS A 183 -28.95 2.79 -6.73
CA HIS A 183 -28.14 1.64 -6.30
C HIS A 183 -26.98 2.03 -5.36
N TRP A 184 -27.00 3.24 -4.82
CA TRP A 184 -25.98 3.69 -3.88
C TRP A 184 -26.38 3.39 -2.45
N GLU A 185 -25.39 3.00 -1.66
CA GLU A 185 -25.56 2.92 -0.23
C GLU A 185 -25.53 4.30 0.44
N ALA A 186 -25.81 4.32 1.76
CA ALA A 186 -25.79 5.55 2.54
C ALA A 186 -24.44 6.27 2.39
N PRO A 187 -24.40 7.62 2.35
CA PRO A 187 -23.16 8.38 2.14
C PRO A 187 -22.02 7.99 3.08
N MET A 188 -22.34 7.63 4.34
CA MET A 188 -21.34 7.19 5.30
C MET A 188 -20.73 5.83 4.92
N ALA A 189 -21.51 4.91 4.36
CA ALA A 189 -21.01 3.62 3.88
C ALA A 189 -20.06 3.80 2.69
N ILE A 190 -20.37 4.71 1.76
CA ILE A 190 -19.51 5.04 0.61
C ILE A 190 -18.18 5.62 1.08
N VAL A 191 -18.21 6.59 2.02
CA VAL A 191 -16.99 7.16 2.61
C VAL A 191 -16.18 6.05 3.30
N THR A 192 -16.83 5.22 4.09
CA THR A 192 -16.18 4.11 4.79
C THR A 192 -15.53 3.12 3.82
N ALA A 193 -16.23 2.73 2.76
CA ALA A 193 -15.68 1.90 1.70
C ALA A 193 -14.38 2.50 1.15
N GLY A 194 -14.39 3.82 0.83
CA GLY A 194 -13.20 4.53 0.40
C GLY A 194 -12.05 4.45 1.41
N MET A 195 -12.35 4.53 2.70
CA MET A 195 -11.31 4.49 3.74
C MET A 195 -10.76 3.07 3.97
N ILE A 196 -11.58 2.04 3.85
CA ILE A 196 -11.13 0.63 3.93
C ILE A 196 -10.21 0.28 2.77
N ILE A 197 -10.54 0.72 1.55
CA ILE A 197 -9.73 0.44 0.36
C ILE A 197 -8.54 1.37 0.18
N PHE A 198 -8.33 2.32 1.11
CA PHE A 198 -7.24 3.29 1.01
C PHE A 198 -5.87 2.64 0.88
N VAL A 199 -5.68 1.44 1.46
CA VAL A 199 -4.45 0.64 1.30
C VAL A 199 -4.08 0.36 -0.16
N ALA A 200 -5.04 0.38 -1.09
CA ALA A 200 -4.75 0.24 -2.52
C ALA A 200 -4.00 1.43 -3.13
N TYR A 201 -4.03 2.58 -2.47
CA TYR A 201 -3.27 3.77 -2.87
C TYR A 201 -1.90 3.87 -2.17
N GLU A 202 -1.55 2.96 -1.26
CA GLU A 202 -0.22 2.85 -0.69
C GLU A 202 0.79 2.50 -1.79
N GLY A 203 2.01 3.04 -1.69
CA GLY A 203 3.11 2.76 -2.62
C GLY A 203 3.62 3.99 -3.37
N PHE A 204 2.86 5.09 -3.49
CA PHE A 204 3.39 6.33 -4.10
C PHE A 204 4.54 6.94 -3.25
N GLU A 205 4.55 6.70 -1.95
CA GLU A 205 5.60 7.17 -1.05
C GLU A 205 6.98 6.55 -1.37
N LEU A 206 7.02 5.43 -2.10
CA LEU A 206 8.27 4.80 -2.56
C LEU A 206 9.06 5.71 -3.50
N ILE A 207 8.42 6.67 -4.17
CA ILE A 207 9.09 7.69 -4.98
C ILE A 207 10.07 8.51 -4.10
N ALA A 208 9.70 8.76 -2.82
CA ALA A 208 10.57 9.47 -1.88
C ALA A 208 11.88 8.73 -1.61
N ASN A 209 11.86 7.39 -1.64
CA ASN A 209 13.06 6.56 -1.44
C ASN A 209 14.04 6.65 -2.63
N ALA A 210 13.57 7.07 -3.81
CA ALA A 210 14.36 7.28 -5.01
C ALA A 210 14.73 8.76 -5.25
N ALA A 211 14.40 9.67 -4.32
CA ALA A 211 14.50 11.11 -4.54
C ALA A 211 15.93 11.60 -4.86
N GLU A 212 16.97 10.95 -4.31
CA GLU A 212 18.37 11.28 -4.62
C GLU A 212 18.76 10.91 -6.05
N ASP A 213 18.14 9.86 -6.60
CA ASP A 213 18.51 9.30 -7.90
C ASP A 213 17.69 9.95 -9.05
N ILE A 214 16.69 10.79 -8.76
CA ILE A 214 15.84 11.47 -9.76
C ILE A 214 16.55 12.67 -10.37
N ILE A 215 16.60 12.69 -11.72
CA ILE A 215 17.14 13.79 -12.53
C ILE A 215 16.27 15.03 -12.33
N GLU A 216 16.86 16.22 -12.17
CA GLU A 216 16.14 17.49 -11.94
C GLU A 216 15.04 17.37 -10.85
N PRO A 217 15.39 17.01 -9.59
CA PRO A 217 14.40 16.63 -8.57
C PRO A 217 13.37 17.72 -8.29
N LYS A 218 13.73 19.01 -8.34
CA LYS A 218 12.81 20.13 -8.14
C LYS A 218 11.64 20.12 -9.13
N LYS A 219 11.85 19.59 -10.34
CA LYS A 219 10.87 19.53 -11.42
C LYS A 219 10.22 18.16 -11.54
N ASN A 220 11.03 17.11 -11.44
CA ASN A 220 10.59 15.76 -11.77
C ASN A 220 9.98 15.02 -10.58
N LEU A 221 10.35 15.30 -9.33
CA LEU A 221 9.69 14.71 -8.15
C LEU A 221 8.19 15.07 -8.08
N PRO A 222 7.79 16.37 -8.14
CA PRO A 222 6.37 16.69 -8.14
C PRO A 222 5.60 16.05 -9.30
N ARG A 223 6.19 16.00 -10.50
CA ARG A 223 5.58 15.36 -11.67
C ARG A 223 5.44 13.84 -11.48
N ALA A 224 6.41 13.20 -10.85
CA ALA A 224 6.35 11.78 -10.55
C ALA A 224 5.24 11.47 -9.54
N PHE A 225 5.17 12.21 -8.43
CA PHE A 225 4.12 12.04 -7.41
C PHE A 225 2.72 12.28 -7.98
N TYR A 226 2.50 13.43 -8.60
CA TYR A 226 1.16 13.74 -9.12
C TYR A 226 0.79 12.88 -10.32
N GLY A 227 1.73 12.65 -11.23
CA GLY A 227 1.47 11.83 -12.42
C GLY A 227 1.11 10.38 -12.07
N SER A 228 1.83 9.77 -11.13
CA SER A 228 1.52 8.41 -10.70
C SER A 228 0.19 8.32 -9.95
N VAL A 229 -0.05 9.21 -8.97
CA VAL A 229 -1.27 9.15 -8.15
C VAL A 229 -2.51 9.48 -8.99
N LEU A 230 -2.48 10.53 -9.82
CA LEU A 230 -3.59 10.87 -10.69
C LEU A 230 -3.91 9.76 -11.70
N PHE A 231 -2.88 9.15 -12.28
CA PHE A 231 -3.07 8.01 -13.18
C PHE A 231 -3.74 6.84 -12.48
N VAL A 232 -3.30 6.50 -11.26
CA VAL A 232 -3.86 5.36 -10.50
C VAL A 232 -5.28 5.67 -10.01
N VAL A 233 -5.56 6.91 -9.59
CA VAL A 233 -6.95 7.31 -9.25
C VAL A 233 -7.86 7.12 -10.46
N PHE A 234 -7.46 7.61 -11.63
CA PHE A 234 -8.22 7.41 -12.86
C PHE A 234 -8.41 5.91 -13.17
N LEU A 235 -7.33 5.13 -13.09
CA LEU A 235 -7.36 3.70 -13.38
C LEU A 235 -8.34 2.95 -12.45
N TYR A 236 -8.28 3.21 -11.14
CA TYR A 236 -9.12 2.53 -10.15
C TYR A 236 -10.58 2.96 -10.23
N VAL A 237 -10.85 4.23 -10.46
CA VAL A 237 -12.21 4.73 -10.73
C VAL A 237 -12.79 4.06 -11.98
N MET A 238 -12.03 3.98 -13.08
CA MET A 238 -12.51 3.34 -14.31
C MET A 238 -12.71 1.84 -14.16
N ILE A 239 -11.83 1.15 -13.43
CA ILE A 239 -12.00 -0.28 -13.11
C ILE A 239 -13.28 -0.49 -12.29
N SER A 240 -13.53 0.33 -11.28
CA SER A 240 -14.71 0.20 -10.44
C SER A 240 -16.01 0.49 -11.23
N VAL A 241 -16.02 1.48 -12.12
CA VAL A 241 -17.13 1.76 -13.04
C VAL A 241 -17.44 0.54 -13.92
N VAL A 242 -16.39 -0.05 -14.52
CA VAL A 242 -16.57 -1.24 -15.37
C VAL A 242 -17.05 -2.43 -14.53
N THR A 243 -16.43 -2.70 -13.38
CA THR A 243 -16.77 -3.85 -12.55
C THR A 243 -18.24 -3.83 -12.14
N VAL A 244 -18.69 -2.71 -11.55
CA VAL A 244 -20.07 -2.57 -11.07
C VAL A 244 -21.07 -2.43 -12.23
N GLY A 245 -20.68 -1.74 -13.30
CA GLY A 245 -21.56 -1.55 -14.45
C GLY A 245 -21.79 -2.82 -15.28
N VAL A 246 -20.84 -3.76 -15.27
CA VAL A 246 -20.89 -4.95 -16.16
C VAL A 246 -21.49 -6.16 -15.44
N VAL A 247 -21.25 -6.34 -14.14
CA VAL A 247 -21.67 -7.52 -13.38
C VAL A 247 -22.76 -7.13 -12.37
N SER A 248 -23.74 -8.03 -12.16
CA SER A 248 -24.77 -7.82 -11.14
C SER A 248 -24.15 -7.85 -9.74
N GLU A 249 -24.73 -7.08 -8.84
CA GLU A 249 -24.28 -6.96 -7.46
C GLU A 249 -24.22 -8.31 -6.74
N ASP A 250 -25.24 -9.14 -6.86
CA ASP A 250 -25.29 -10.48 -6.24
C ASP A 250 -24.05 -11.32 -6.61
N LYS A 251 -23.68 -11.33 -7.90
CA LYS A 251 -22.49 -12.05 -8.36
C LYS A 251 -21.18 -11.45 -7.85
N LEU A 252 -21.11 -10.12 -7.73
CA LEU A 252 -19.93 -9.46 -7.18
C LEU A 252 -19.79 -9.72 -5.68
N MET A 253 -20.90 -9.79 -4.96
CA MET A 253 -20.92 -10.12 -3.53
C MET A 253 -20.50 -11.57 -3.28
N GLU A 254 -20.96 -12.50 -4.12
CA GLU A 254 -20.54 -13.92 -4.06
C GLU A 254 -19.04 -14.09 -4.36
N ALA A 255 -18.54 -13.37 -5.36
CA ALA A 255 -17.15 -13.42 -5.81
C ALA A 255 -16.26 -12.33 -5.16
N LYS A 256 -16.57 -11.89 -3.95
CA LYS A 256 -15.97 -10.76 -3.25
C LYS A 256 -14.43 -10.70 -3.40
N ASP A 257 -13.75 -11.81 -3.16
CA ASP A 257 -12.29 -11.85 -3.10
C ASP A 257 -11.60 -11.96 -4.48
N TYR A 258 -12.40 -12.20 -5.56
CA TYR A 258 -11.93 -12.24 -6.96
C TYR A 258 -12.86 -11.50 -7.92
N ALA A 259 -13.54 -10.48 -7.42
CA ALA A 259 -14.54 -9.68 -8.14
C ALA A 259 -14.05 -9.15 -9.50
N LEU A 260 -12.77 -8.77 -9.62
CA LEU A 260 -12.21 -8.25 -10.85
C LEU A 260 -12.12 -9.33 -11.96
N ALA A 261 -11.91 -10.60 -11.62
CA ALA A 261 -11.90 -11.67 -12.60
C ALA A 261 -13.32 -11.92 -13.17
N ILE A 262 -14.33 -11.91 -12.31
CA ILE A 262 -15.74 -11.99 -12.73
C ILE A 262 -16.12 -10.80 -13.62
N ALA A 263 -15.60 -9.60 -13.33
CA ALA A 263 -15.90 -8.41 -14.13
C ALA A 263 -15.38 -8.48 -15.58
N ALA A 264 -14.38 -9.30 -15.87
CA ALA A 264 -13.88 -9.49 -17.21
C ALA A 264 -14.67 -10.52 -18.05
N GLU A 265 -15.48 -11.36 -17.38
CA GLU A 265 -16.19 -12.46 -18.04
C GLU A 265 -17.24 -12.03 -19.06
N PRO A 266 -18.11 -11.00 -18.79
CA PRO A 266 -19.10 -10.55 -19.76
C PRO A 266 -18.53 -10.03 -21.09
N ALA A 267 -17.34 -9.40 -21.04
CA ALA A 267 -16.69 -8.83 -22.23
C ALA A 267 -15.80 -9.82 -22.97
N LEU A 268 -15.09 -10.69 -22.24
CA LEU A 268 -14.01 -11.55 -22.79
C LEU A 268 -14.29 -13.05 -22.56
N GLY A 269 -15.44 -13.42 -21.99
CA GLY A 269 -15.79 -14.79 -21.65
C GLY A 269 -14.86 -15.39 -20.58
N HIS A 270 -14.89 -16.70 -20.43
CA HIS A 270 -14.03 -17.42 -19.47
C HIS A 270 -12.52 -17.19 -19.70
N VAL A 271 -12.12 -16.85 -20.92
CA VAL A 271 -10.72 -16.43 -21.19
C VAL A 271 -10.39 -15.14 -20.47
N GLY A 272 -11.32 -14.18 -20.44
CA GLY A 272 -11.15 -12.93 -19.68
C GLY A 272 -10.99 -13.18 -18.19
N PHE A 273 -11.84 -14.01 -17.60
CA PHE A 273 -11.71 -14.46 -16.21
C PHE A 273 -10.30 -15.01 -15.93
N THR A 274 -9.88 -15.98 -16.72
CA THR A 274 -8.56 -16.64 -16.57
C THR A 274 -7.41 -15.65 -16.71
N LEU A 275 -7.46 -14.76 -17.70
CA LEU A 275 -6.43 -13.73 -17.91
C LEU A 275 -6.31 -12.80 -16.71
N VAL A 276 -7.43 -12.36 -16.12
CA VAL A 276 -7.43 -11.50 -14.94
C VAL A 276 -6.93 -12.24 -13.71
N ALA A 277 -7.35 -13.49 -13.51
CA ALA A 277 -6.88 -14.31 -12.40
C ALA A 277 -5.35 -14.52 -12.47
N VAL A 278 -4.81 -14.85 -13.64
CA VAL A 278 -3.35 -14.95 -13.85
C VAL A 278 -2.66 -13.60 -13.64
N ALA A 279 -3.25 -12.50 -14.14
CA ALA A 279 -2.71 -11.17 -13.92
C ALA A 279 -2.67 -10.79 -12.44
N ALA A 280 -3.71 -11.14 -11.67
CA ALA A 280 -3.77 -10.94 -10.23
C ALA A 280 -2.67 -11.73 -9.51
N LEU A 281 -2.47 -13.01 -9.87
CA LEU A 281 -1.39 -13.84 -9.33
C LEU A 281 0.00 -13.24 -9.60
N LEU A 282 0.26 -12.82 -10.83
CA LEU A 282 1.54 -12.20 -11.20
C LEU A 282 1.74 -10.84 -10.50
N SER A 283 0.67 -10.04 -10.40
CA SER A 283 0.71 -8.73 -9.77
C SER A 283 0.97 -8.82 -8.27
N THR A 284 0.22 -9.67 -7.57
CA THR A 284 0.37 -9.89 -6.13
C THR A 284 1.72 -10.51 -5.80
N PHE A 285 2.17 -11.50 -6.56
CA PHE A 285 3.49 -12.12 -6.39
C PHE A 285 4.63 -11.11 -6.55
N SER A 286 4.58 -10.28 -7.62
CA SER A 286 5.55 -9.22 -7.84
C SER A 286 5.54 -8.19 -6.71
N ALA A 287 4.35 -7.79 -6.24
CA ALA A 287 4.21 -6.85 -5.15
C ALA A 287 4.75 -7.41 -3.81
N ILE A 288 4.46 -8.67 -3.48
CA ILE A 288 5.05 -9.36 -2.31
C ILE A 288 6.58 -9.33 -2.40
N ASN A 289 7.12 -9.70 -3.57
CA ASN A 289 8.57 -9.75 -3.78
C ASN A 289 9.23 -8.38 -3.57
N ALA A 290 8.66 -7.32 -4.15
CA ALA A 290 9.15 -5.95 -4.00
C ALA A 290 9.00 -5.43 -2.55
N THR A 291 7.88 -5.74 -1.89
CA THR A 291 7.61 -5.28 -0.52
C THR A 291 8.51 -5.98 0.50
N ILE A 292 8.77 -7.29 0.35
CA ILE A 292 9.76 -8.01 1.18
C ILE A 292 11.13 -7.36 1.05
N TYR A 293 11.57 -7.06 -0.18
CA TYR A 293 12.84 -6.38 -0.43
C TYR A 293 12.91 -5.00 0.21
N GLY A 294 11.88 -4.19 0.01
CA GLY A 294 11.79 -2.84 0.57
C GLY A 294 11.76 -2.85 2.10
N ASN A 295 10.92 -3.72 2.69
CA ASN A 295 10.76 -3.80 4.13
C ASN A 295 12.00 -4.36 4.85
N ALA A 296 12.68 -5.34 4.26
CA ALA A 296 13.95 -5.84 4.79
C ALA A 296 15.03 -4.74 4.83
N ARG A 297 15.08 -3.88 3.80
CA ARG A 297 15.99 -2.72 3.76
C ARG A 297 15.59 -1.62 4.74
N LEU A 298 14.30 -1.36 4.90
CA LEU A 298 13.80 -0.46 5.94
C LEU A 298 14.19 -0.96 7.32
N GLY A 299 13.96 -2.25 7.62
CA GLY A 299 14.36 -2.89 8.87
C GLY A 299 15.87 -2.82 9.13
N TYR A 300 16.69 -3.04 8.09
CA TYR A 300 18.15 -2.86 8.16
C TYR A 300 18.52 -1.44 8.55
N LYS A 301 17.92 -0.42 7.91
CA LYS A 301 18.20 0.99 8.19
C LYS A 301 17.75 1.39 9.60
N LEU A 302 16.59 0.92 10.06
CA LEU A 302 16.12 1.14 11.42
C LEU A 302 17.04 0.47 12.45
N ALA A 303 17.57 -0.71 12.16
CA ALA A 303 18.51 -1.41 13.02
C ALA A 303 19.89 -0.71 13.07
N GLN A 304 20.38 -0.18 11.95
CA GLN A 304 21.58 0.67 11.92
C GLN A 304 21.41 1.92 12.78
N ASN A 305 20.23 2.53 12.76
CA ASN A 305 19.89 3.68 13.59
C ASN A 305 19.55 3.29 15.05
N GLY A 306 19.79 2.03 15.46
CA GLY A 306 19.56 1.56 16.82
C GLY A 306 18.07 1.48 17.23
N ARG A 307 17.15 1.41 16.27
CA ARG A 307 15.70 1.32 16.52
C ARG A 307 15.13 -0.09 16.45
N LEU A 308 15.84 -0.99 15.79
CA LEU A 308 15.56 -2.41 15.73
C LEU A 308 16.77 -3.23 16.17
N PRO A 309 16.60 -4.52 16.49
CA PRO A 309 17.69 -5.39 16.91
C PRO A 309 18.84 -5.41 15.92
N ARG A 310 20.08 -5.38 16.44
CA ARG A 310 21.32 -5.37 15.63
C ARG A 310 21.44 -6.57 14.68
N SER A 311 20.73 -7.66 14.94
CA SER A 311 20.67 -8.80 14.02
C SER A 311 20.12 -8.44 12.65
N LEU A 312 19.18 -7.49 12.59
CA LEU A 312 18.62 -6.96 11.33
C LEU A 312 19.59 -6.03 10.58
N ALA A 313 20.59 -5.49 11.25
CA ALA A 313 21.66 -4.68 10.64
C ALA A 313 22.78 -5.53 10.00
N LYS A 314 22.62 -6.85 9.94
CA LYS A 314 23.55 -7.75 9.27
C LYS A 314 23.16 -7.96 7.83
N GLU A 315 24.10 -7.71 6.92
CA GLU A 315 23.91 -8.03 5.50
C GLU A 315 25.03 -8.93 4.98
N LYS A 316 24.70 -9.75 4.00
CA LYS A 316 25.66 -10.58 3.27
C LYS A 316 25.42 -10.36 1.77
N ARG A 317 26.45 -9.96 1.04
CA ARG A 317 26.35 -9.61 -0.39
C ARG A 317 25.28 -8.53 -0.68
N HIS A 318 25.19 -7.53 0.18
CA HIS A 318 24.16 -6.46 0.12
C HIS A 318 22.71 -6.92 0.29
N ILE A 319 22.51 -8.11 0.85
CA ILE A 319 21.17 -8.65 1.17
C ILE A 319 21.02 -8.71 2.69
N PRO A 320 20.02 -8.01 3.28
CA PRO A 320 19.69 -8.08 4.68
C PRO A 320 18.88 -9.36 4.98
N GLY A 321 19.53 -10.52 4.89
CA GLY A 321 18.87 -11.82 4.91
C GLY A 321 18.04 -12.08 6.16
N VAL A 322 18.49 -11.64 7.35
CA VAL A 322 17.69 -11.73 8.58
C VAL A 322 16.40 -10.90 8.46
N GLY A 323 16.49 -9.70 7.88
CA GLY A 323 15.32 -8.84 7.63
C GLY A 323 14.33 -9.50 6.67
N VAL A 324 14.81 -10.12 5.58
CA VAL A 324 13.98 -10.88 4.62
C VAL A 324 13.22 -12.00 5.32
N ILE A 325 13.92 -12.83 6.11
CA ILE A 325 13.31 -13.97 6.81
C ILE A 325 12.29 -13.50 7.85
N VAL A 326 12.64 -12.53 8.70
CA VAL A 326 11.74 -12.02 9.76
C VAL A 326 10.49 -11.39 9.15
N THR A 327 10.66 -10.53 8.13
CA THR A 327 9.54 -9.94 7.40
C THR A 327 8.59 -11.02 6.87
N SER A 328 9.13 -12.01 6.16
CA SER A 328 8.33 -13.06 5.53
C SER A 328 7.61 -13.95 6.55
N LEU A 329 8.29 -14.37 7.61
CA LEU A 329 7.67 -15.25 8.64
C LEU A 329 6.56 -14.52 9.41
N LEU A 330 6.76 -13.26 9.77
CA LEU A 330 5.72 -12.46 10.42
C LEU A 330 4.52 -12.21 9.50
N SER A 331 4.76 -11.97 8.21
CA SER A 331 3.67 -11.82 7.23
C SER A 331 2.92 -13.13 6.99
N ILE A 332 3.60 -14.28 6.97
CA ILE A 332 2.93 -15.60 6.88
C ILE A 332 2.03 -15.83 8.10
N LEU A 333 2.54 -15.54 9.30
CA LEU A 333 1.76 -15.68 10.52
C LEU A 333 0.51 -14.79 10.46
N LEU A 334 0.67 -13.53 10.10
CA LEU A 334 -0.43 -12.55 10.02
C LEU A 334 -1.47 -12.97 8.99
N ALA A 335 -1.06 -13.28 7.76
CA ALA A 335 -1.95 -13.65 6.65
C ALA A 335 -2.74 -14.93 6.90
N ASN A 336 -2.22 -15.85 7.71
CA ASN A 336 -2.91 -17.08 8.07
C ASN A 336 -3.76 -16.96 9.36
N SER A 337 -3.76 -15.80 10.04
CA SER A 337 -4.42 -15.62 11.33
C SER A 337 -5.68 -14.77 11.27
N ILE A 338 -5.82 -13.90 10.27
CA ILE A 338 -6.93 -12.95 10.15
C ILE A 338 -7.44 -12.88 8.70
N SER A 339 -8.67 -12.43 8.52
CA SER A 339 -9.35 -12.35 7.22
C SER A 339 -8.78 -11.23 6.33
N LEU A 340 -9.02 -11.35 5.01
CA LEU A 340 -8.65 -10.32 4.02
C LEU A 340 -9.21 -8.94 4.38
N THR A 341 -10.48 -8.88 4.80
CA THR A 341 -11.15 -7.64 5.23
C THR A 341 -10.44 -7.00 6.44
N GLU A 342 -10.13 -7.80 7.48
CA GLU A 342 -9.40 -7.31 8.66
C GLU A 342 -8.01 -6.81 8.30
N ILE A 343 -7.28 -7.53 7.42
CA ILE A 343 -5.96 -7.11 6.92
C ILE A 343 -6.07 -5.77 6.17
N ALA A 344 -7.08 -5.60 5.31
CA ALA A 344 -7.31 -4.37 4.56
C ALA A 344 -7.60 -3.18 5.49
N ILE A 345 -8.42 -3.39 6.52
CA ILE A 345 -8.75 -2.37 7.54
C ILE A 345 -7.49 -1.94 8.29
N ILE A 346 -6.71 -2.91 8.80
CA ILE A 346 -5.49 -2.63 9.57
C ILE A 346 -4.45 -1.93 8.70
N GLY A 347 -4.28 -2.37 7.45
CA GLY A 347 -3.39 -1.75 6.48
C GLY A 347 -3.78 -0.31 6.18
N SER A 348 -5.05 -0.07 5.86
CA SER A 348 -5.57 1.28 5.60
C SER A 348 -5.44 2.19 6.82
N ALA A 349 -5.80 1.73 8.03
CA ALA A 349 -5.65 2.51 9.25
C ALA A 349 -4.17 2.84 9.55
N GLY A 350 -3.27 1.88 9.32
CA GLY A 350 -1.83 2.09 9.49
C GLY A 350 -1.28 3.17 8.57
N PHE A 351 -1.54 3.08 7.26
CA PHE A 351 -1.07 4.07 6.30
C PHE A 351 -1.77 5.43 6.46
N LEU A 352 -3.06 5.48 6.75
CA LEU A 352 -3.76 6.73 7.05
C LEU A 352 -3.14 7.46 8.25
N LEU A 353 -2.78 6.73 9.31
CA LEU A 353 -2.11 7.33 10.47
C LEU A 353 -0.70 7.81 10.13
N ILE A 354 0.08 7.04 9.38
CA ILE A 354 1.43 7.42 8.95
C ILE A 354 1.36 8.67 8.06
N PHE A 355 0.45 8.69 7.08
CA PHE A 355 0.30 9.80 6.16
C PHE A 355 -0.25 11.06 6.86
N PHE A 356 -1.15 10.90 7.83
CA PHE A 356 -1.56 11.99 8.71
C PHE A 356 -0.36 12.62 9.43
N ILE A 357 0.54 11.80 9.99
CA ILE A 357 1.74 12.28 10.68
C ILE A 357 2.73 12.92 9.69
N VAL A 358 2.87 12.39 8.48
CA VAL A 358 3.71 13.01 7.42
C VAL A 358 3.12 14.35 6.97
N ASN A 359 1.80 14.47 6.87
CA ASN A 359 1.14 15.75 6.58
C ASN A 359 1.40 16.78 7.70
N ILE A 360 1.36 16.36 8.98
CA ILE A 360 1.77 17.22 10.11
C ILE A 360 3.25 17.61 10.01
N ALA A 361 4.12 16.68 9.64
CA ALA A 361 5.54 16.93 9.40
C ALA A 361 5.74 18.01 8.32
N ALA A 362 5.01 17.89 7.21
CA ALA A 362 5.03 18.87 6.13
C ALA A 362 4.52 20.24 6.59
N PHE A 363 3.46 20.29 7.41
CA PHE A 363 2.94 21.54 7.97
C PHE A 363 3.95 22.19 8.92
N LYS A 364 4.58 21.41 9.79
CA LYS A 364 5.61 21.88 10.74
C LYS A 364 6.83 22.45 10.01
N MET A 365 7.19 21.88 8.88
CA MET A 365 8.33 22.32 8.04
C MET A 365 7.91 23.18 6.85
N ARG A 366 6.65 23.67 6.77
CA ARG A 366 6.07 24.32 5.59
C ARG A 366 6.88 25.47 5.03
N GLU A 367 7.50 26.28 5.88
CA GLU A 367 8.33 27.41 5.49
C GLU A 367 9.63 26.92 4.81
N PHE A 368 10.28 25.92 5.41
CA PHE A 368 11.51 25.30 4.88
C PHE A 368 11.26 24.61 3.53
N ILE A 369 10.12 23.90 3.37
CA ILE A 369 9.80 23.15 2.15
C ILE A 369 8.99 23.98 1.12
N HIS A 370 8.73 25.26 1.41
CA HIS A 370 7.90 26.15 0.59
C HIS A 370 6.55 25.53 0.23
N ALA A 371 5.85 24.95 1.22
CA ALA A 371 4.55 24.35 1.02
C ALA A 371 3.41 25.34 1.30
N ASN A 372 2.32 25.20 0.52
CA ASN A 372 1.10 25.97 0.77
C ASN A 372 0.41 25.44 2.03
N ALA A 373 0.26 26.29 3.05
CA ALA A 373 -0.30 25.93 4.33
C ALA A 373 -1.74 25.40 4.22
N THR A 374 -2.57 25.99 3.33
CA THR A 374 -3.96 25.57 3.15
C THR A 374 -4.04 24.14 2.61
N ILE A 375 -3.25 23.81 1.58
CA ILE A 375 -3.25 22.45 0.99
C ILE A 375 -2.81 21.43 2.03
N VAL A 376 -1.72 21.70 2.76
CA VAL A 376 -1.22 20.77 3.79
C VAL A 376 -2.21 20.64 4.95
N LEU A 377 -2.84 21.73 5.38
CA LEU A 377 -3.88 21.68 6.42
C LEU A 377 -5.09 20.86 5.97
N THR A 378 -5.53 21.03 4.71
CA THR A 378 -6.60 20.20 4.12
C THR A 378 -6.20 18.72 4.10
N ALA A 379 -4.95 18.41 3.76
CA ALA A 379 -4.44 17.04 3.80
C ALA A 379 -4.46 16.44 5.22
N ILE A 380 -4.09 17.23 6.24
CA ILE A 380 -4.18 16.83 7.66
C ILE A 380 -5.63 16.53 8.05
N ILE A 381 -6.55 17.46 7.77
CA ILE A 381 -7.96 17.32 8.13
C ILE A 381 -8.58 16.11 7.46
N LEU A 382 -8.35 15.93 6.15
CA LEU A 382 -8.93 14.82 5.41
C LEU A 382 -8.32 13.46 5.81
N SER A 383 -7.02 13.36 6.04
CA SER A 383 -6.41 12.12 6.52
C SER A 383 -6.85 11.77 7.95
N ALA A 384 -7.03 12.77 8.83
CA ALA A 384 -7.59 12.57 10.17
C ALA A 384 -9.07 12.13 10.10
N ALA A 385 -9.88 12.81 9.30
CA ALA A 385 -11.29 12.47 9.12
C ALA A 385 -11.43 11.05 8.52
N ALA A 386 -10.61 10.70 7.55
CA ALA A 386 -10.55 9.37 6.95
C ALA A 386 -10.26 8.29 8.01
N LEU A 387 -9.23 8.50 8.83
CA LEU A 387 -8.87 7.57 9.89
C LEU A 387 -9.98 7.43 10.94
N VAL A 388 -10.56 8.56 11.38
CA VAL A 388 -11.66 8.55 12.37
C VAL A 388 -12.88 7.82 11.81
N THR A 389 -13.26 8.10 10.58
CA THR A 389 -14.41 7.42 9.91
C THR A 389 -14.17 5.93 9.82
N LEU A 390 -12.98 5.51 9.38
CA LEU A 390 -12.61 4.10 9.30
C LEU A 390 -12.72 3.42 10.67
N LEU A 391 -12.09 3.98 11.69
CA LEU A 391 -12.07 3.40 13.03
C LEU A 391 -13.48 3.38 13.68
N TYR A 392 -14.27 4.44 13.49
CA TYR A 392 -15.64 4.50 14.01
C TYR A 392 -16.53 3.43 13.38
N HIS A 393 -16.50 3.28 12.07
CA HIS A 393 -17.28 2.25 11.39
C HIS A 393 -16.81 0.85 11.81
N THR A 394 -15.50 0.60 11.77
CA THR A 394 -14.92 -0.70 12.15
C THR A 394 -15.25 -1.06 13.59
N TYR A 395 -15.26 -0.10 14.52
CA TYR A 395 -15.67 -0.34 15.90
C TYR A 395 -17.13 -0.84 16.00
N ARG A 396 -18.01 -0.42 15.08
CA ARG A 396 -19.42 -0.82 15.03
C ARG A 396 -19.65 -2.19 14.37
N THR A 397 -18.83 -2.52 13.38
CA THR A 397 -19.02 -3.73 12.54
C THR A 397 -18.10 -4.87 12.96
N ASP A 398 -16.84 -4.58 13.24
CA ASP A 398 -15.81 -5.53 13.67
C ASP A 398 -14.87 -4.91 14.71
N PRO A 399 -15.26 -4.93 16.00
CA PRO A 399 -14.43 -4.37 17.07
C PRO A 399 -13.05 -5.05 17.18
N ARG A 400 -12.89 -6.30 16.69
CA ARG A 400 -11.63 -7.04 16.77
C ARG A 400 -10.55 -6.36 15.92
N ALA A 401 -10.89 -5.94 14.70
CA ALA A 401 -9.96 -5.23 13.83
C ALA A 401 -9.44 -3.92 14.46
N VAL A 402 -10.31 -3.19 15.18
CA VAL A 402 -9.89 -1.99 15.94
C VAL A 402 -8.95 -2.35 17.07
N VAL A 403 -9.22 -3.42 17.82
CA VAL A 403 -8.34 -3.90 18.89
C VAL A 403 -6.98 -4.28 18.33
N VAL A 404 -6.92 -5.01 17.23
CA VAL A 404 -5.66 -5.38 16.57
C VAL A 404 -4.89 -4.12 16.14
N PHE A 405 -5.56 -3.13 15.56
CA PHE A 405 -4.92 -1.87 15.18
C PHE A 405 -4.38 -1.08 16.39
N ILE A 406 -5.14 -1.02 17.49
CA ILE A 406 -4.67 -0.41 18.75
C ILE A 406 -3.47 -1.18 19.31
N CYS A 407 -3.50 -2.51 19.27
CA CYS A 407 -2.36 -3.34 19.67
C CYS A 407 -1.12 -3.02 18.81
N PHE A 408 -1.28 -2.77 17.51
CA PHE A 408 -0.20 -2.36 16.61
C PHE A 408 0.45 -1.04 17.06
N ILE A 409 -0.37 -0.03 17.40
CA ILE A 409 0.12 1.25 17.94
C ILE A 409 0.83 1.04 19.28
N VAL A 410 0.20 0.31 20.20
CA VAL A 410 0.73 0.07 21.54
C VAL A 410 2.05 -0.72 21.47
N ILE A 411 2.12 -1.76 20.64
CA ILE A 411 3.36 -2.53 20.41
C ILE A 411 4.46 -1.60 19.89
N SER A 412 4.15 -0.71 18.95
CA SER A 412 5.13 0.23 18.40
C SER A 412 5.67 1.20 19.46
N ILE A 413 4.80 1.73 20.31
CA ILE A 413 5.18 2.66 21.39
C ILE A 413 5.97 1.91 22.49
N VAL A 414 5.44 0.79 22.96
CA VAL A 414 6.06 0.00 24.05
C VAL A 414 7.42 -0.56 23.61
N PHE A 415 7.51 -1.07 22.38
CA PHE A 415 8.78 -1.54 21.84
C PHE A 415 9.81 -0.41 21.78
N GLU A 416 9.43 0.76 21.25
CA GLU A 416 10.34 1.90 21.16
C GLU A 416 10.79 2.40 22.55
N LEU A 417 9.89 2.40 23.55
CA LEU A 417 10.22 2.73 24.94
C LEU A 417 11.18 1.71 25.57
N LEU A 418 10.82 0.42 25.52
CA LEU A 418 11.61 -0.62 26.16
C LEU A 418 12.96 -0.79 25.48
N TYR A 419 12.98 -0.83 24.14
CA TYR A 419 14.21 -0.96 23.37
C TYR A 419 15.10 0.28 23.51
N GLY A 420 14.48 1.48 23.54
CA GLY A 420 15.18 2.72 23.84
C GLY A 420 15.88 2.68 25.18
N ARG A 421 15.19 2.24 26.22
CA ARG A 421 15.76 2.13 27.57
C ARG A 421 16.84 1.04 27.68
N LEU A 422 16.56 -0.16 27.21
CA LEU A 422 17.42 -1.32 27.42
C LEU A 422 18.68 -1.30 26.56
N VAL A 423 18.60 -0.78 25.33
CA VAL A 423 19.69 -0.86 24.36
C VAL A 423 20.38 0.48 24.15
N ARG A 424 19.68 1.59 24.25
CA ARG A 424 20.20 2.95 24.04
C ARG A 424 20.44 3.73 25.34
N GLY A 425 19.94 3.25 26.46
CA GLY A 425 20.07 3.91 27.77
C GLY A 425 19.31 5.21 27.94
N GLN A 426 18.46 5.62 26.99
CA GLN A 426 17.74 6.88 26.98
C GLN A 426 16.27 6.69 26.60
N PHE A 427 15.35 7.39 27.31
CA PHE A 427 13.90 7.30 27.04
C PHE A 427 13.42 8.28 25.96
N PHE A 428 13.85 9.55 26.01
CA PHE A 428 13.20 10.63 25.28
C PHE A 428 14.15 11.51 24.46
N GLU A 429 15.41 11.62 24.80
CA GLU A 429 16.36 12.50 24.12
C GLU A 429 17.42 11.73 23.34
N ARG A 430 17.82 12.32 22.21
CA ARG A 430 18.83 11.74 21.32
C ARG A 430 19.59 12.86 20.64
N GLU A 431 20.76 13.08 21.13
CA GLU A 431 21.82 13.70 20.33
C GLU A 431 22.53 12.58 19.52
N TYR A 432 22.67 12.78 18.23
CA TYR A 432 23.50 11.98 17.35
C TYR A 432 24.56 12.85 16.72
#